data_43e927c3ed333577b75952ac5ea2b52a
#
_entry.id   43e927c3ed333577b75952ac5ea2b52a
#
_cell.length_a   1.000
_cell.length_b   1.000
_cell.length_c   1.000
_cell.angle_alpha   90.00
_cell.angle_beta   90.00
_cell.angle_gamma   90.00
#
_symmetry.space_group_name_H-M   'P 1'
#
loop_
_entity.id
_entity.type
_entity.pdbx_description
1 polymer ?
#
loop_
_entity_poly.entity_id
_entity_poly.type
_entity_poly.pdbx_seq_one_letter_code
_entity_poly.pdbx_strand_id
1 'polypeptide(L)'
;YFLATLLLNKDLDFFAENIPRLKDFGYTDIPLYFEEALIFYNFYENKQIIPEGFSFRPETIARFNEYAGIYTKFRSDRAVARFELGKKFRNSYWYYLQFAII
;
A
#
# COMPACT_ATOMS: atom_id res chain seq x y z
N TYR A 1 -17.38 0.02 0.85
CA TYR A 1 -16.74 -0.46 2.09
C TYR A 1 -16.06 -1.81 1.97
N PHE A 2 -16.42 -2.60 0.94
CA PHE A 2 -15.84 -3.93 0.78
C PHE A 2 -14.33 -3.90 0.63
N LEU A 3 -13.83 -3.10 -0.32
CA LEU A 3 -12.39 -3.01 -0.55
C LEU A 3 -11.65 -2.41 0.65
N ALA A 4 -12.23 -1.37 1.27
CA ALA A 4 -11.62 -0.76 2.45
C ALA A 4 -11.55 -1.74 3.62
N THR A 5 -12.57 -2.57 3.79
CA THR A 5 -12.58 -3.59 4.84
C THR A 5 -11.46 -4.60 4.64
N LEU A 6 -11.21 -5.00 3.39
CA LEU A 6 -10.10 -5.91 3.10
C LEU A 6 -8.75 -5.30 3.52
N LEU A 7 -8.57 -4.00 3.28
CA LEU A 7 -7.34 -3.31 3.67
C LEU A 7 -7.19 -3.20 5.19
N LEU A 8 -8.28 -2.94 5.90
CA LEU A 8 -8.25 -2.89 7.36
C LEU A 8 -7.87 -4.24 7.95
N ASN A 9 -8.29 -5.33 7.32
CA ASN A 9 -7.97 -6.69 7.75
C ASN A 9 -6.65 -7.20 7.16
N LYS A 10 -5.94 -6.38 6.39
CA LYS A 10 -4.67 -6.73 5.74
C LYS A 10 -4.80 -7.90 4.77
N ASP A 11 -5.98 -8.09 4.18
CA ASP A 11 -6.24 -9.15 3.21
C ASP A 11 -5.88 -8.66 1.81
N LEU A 12 -4.58 -8.57 1.53
CA LEU A 12 -4.09 -8.01 0.27
C LEU A 12 -4.35 -8.93 -0.92
N ASP A 13 -4.33 -10.24 -0.73
CA ASP A 13 -4.56 -11.17 -1.84
C ASP A 13 -5.97 -10.99 -2.39
N PHE A 14 -6.96 -10.97 -1.51
CA PHE A 14 -8.34 -10.79 -1.94
C PHE A 14 -8.60 -9.39 -2.45
N PHE A 15 -7.95 -8.39 -1.84
CA PHE A 15 -8.00 -7.02 -2.34
C PHE A 15 -7.47 -6.96 -3.78
N ALA A 16 -6.33 -7.56 -4.05
CA ALA A 16 -5.72 -7.54 -5.38
C ALA A 16 -6.57 -8.29 -6.42
N GLU A 17 -7.28 -9.34 -6.01
CA GLU A 17 -8.20 -10.04 -6.91
C GLU A 17 -9.36 -9.16 -7.36
N ASN A 18 -9.81 -8.24 -6.52
CA ASN A 18 -10.99 -7.43 -6.78
C ASN A 18 -10.67 -6.04 -7.33
N ILE A 19 -9.45 -5.53 -7.14
CA ILE A 19 -9.10 -4.18 -7.53
C ILE A 19 -9.16 -3.91 -9.05
N PRO A 20 -8.93 -4.89 -9.94
CA PRO A 20 -9.04 -4.62 -11.38
C PRO A 20 -10.40 -4.09 -11.81
N ARG A 21 -11.44 -4.39 -11.03
CA ARG A 21 -12.81 -3.94 -11.31
C ARG A 21 -13.21 -2.74 -10.44
N LEU A 22 -12.24 -1.88 -10.12
CA LEU A 22 -12.49 -0.74 -9.22
C LEU A 22 -13.66 0.13 -9.70
N LYS A 23 -13.80 0.33 -11.01
CA LYS A 23 -14.91 1.11 -11.57
C LYS A 23 -16.27 0.51 -11.26
N ASP A 24 -16.35 -0.81 -11.21
CA ASP A 24 -17.61 -1.52 -10.94
C ASP A 24 -18.11 -1.28 -9.52
N PHE A 25 -17.22 -0.85 -8.63
CA PHE A 25 -17.56 -0.50 -7.24
C PHE A 25 -17.88 0.99 -7.08
N GLY A 26 -17.98 1.74 -8.20
CA GLY A 26 -18.40 3.14 -8.17
C GLY A 26 -17.29 4.16 -7.98
N TYR A 27 -16.03 3.76 -8.02
CA TYR A 27 -14.92 4.69 -7.84
C TYR A 27 -14.59 5.40 -9.15
N THR A 28 -14.43 6.74 -9.07
CA THR A 28 -13.97 7.55 -10.20
C THR A 28 -12.47 7.81 -10.15
N ASP A 29 -11.90 7.77 -8.95
CA ASP A 29 -10.47 7.90 -8.70
C ASP A 29 -10.01 6.76 -7.82
N ILE A 30 -8.73 6.42 -7.86
CA ILE A 30 -8.17 5.44 -6.95
C ILE A 30 -7.88 6.13 -5.60
N PRO A 31 -8.50 5.70 -4.49
CA PRO A 31 -8.18 6.26 -3.18
C PRO A 31 -6.71 6.06 -2.83
N LEU A 32 -6.12 7.00 -2.09
CA LEU A 32 -4.70 6.95 -1.77
C LEU A 32 -4.30 5.65 -1.08
N TYR A 33 -5.07 5.19 -0.12
CA TYR A 33 -4.72 3.96 0.60
C TYR A 33 -4.81 2.73 -0.28
N PHE A 34 -5.73 2.72 -1.25
CA PHE A 34 -5.84 1.63 -2.22
C PHE A 34 -4.60 1.61 -3.12
N GLU A 35 -4.18 2.79 -3.57
CA GLU A 35 -2.98 2.93 -4.40
C GLU A 35 -1.74 2.47 -3.64
N GLU A 36 -1.58 2.91 -2.40
CA GLU A 36 -0.46 2.52 -1.55
C GLU A 36 -0.42 1.01 -1.35
N ALA A 37 -1.58 0.41 -1.03
CA ALA A 37 -1.66 -1.03 -0.83
C ALA A 37 -1.28 -1.81 -2.08
N LEU A 38 -1.77 -1.35 -3.25
CA LEU A 38 -1.52 -2.06 -4.50
C LEU A 38 -0.08 -1.92 -4.95
N ILE A 39 0.54 -0.77 -4.76
CA ILE A 39 1.97 -0.58 -5.04
C ILE A 39 2.80 -1.53 -4.19
N PHE A 40 2.49 -1.63 -2.89
CA PHE A 40 3.17 -2.55 -1.99
C PHE A 40 3.01 -4.00 -2.46
N TYR A 41 1.79 -4.41 -2.76
CA TYR A 41 1.49 -5.77 -3.20
C TYR A 41 2.23 -6.12 -4.48
N ASN A 42 2.19 -5.22 -5.47
CA ASN A 42 2.86 -5.45 -6.75
C ASN A 42 4.38 -5.60 -6.57
N PHE A 43 4.96 -4.79 -5.70
CA PHE A 43 6.40 -4.83 -5.45
C PHE A 43 6.82 -6.16 -4.82
N TYR A 44 6.13 -6.59 -3.76
CA TYR A 44 6.53 -7.78 -3.02
C TYR A 44 6.11 -9.07 -3.70
N GLU A 45 5.04 -9.06 -4.49
CA GLU A 45 4.57 -10.23 -5.21
C GLU A 45 5.08 -10.27 -6.66
N ASN A 46 5.87 -9.28 -7.06
CA ASN A 46 6.41 -9.15 -8.41
C ASN A 46 5.30 -9.22 -9.47
N LYS A 47 4.25 -8.40 -9.26
CA LYS A 47 3.10 -8.31 -10.15
C LYS A 47 2.94 -6.88 -10.66
N GLN A 48 2.06 -6.69 -11.64
CA GLN A 48 1.79 -5.39 -12.25
C GLN A 48 0.29 -5.15 -12.37
N ILE A 49 -0.43 -5.37 -11.28
CA ILE A 49 -1.88 -5.19 -11.27
C ILE A 49 -2.21 -3.71 -11.16
N ILE A 50 -3.00 -3.21 -12.11
CA ILE A 50 -3.50 -1.83 -12.13
C ILE A 50 -4.99 -1.89 -12.45
N PRO A 51 -5.86 -1.18 -11.70
CA PRO A 51 -7.28 -1.14 -12.02
C PRO A 51 -7.49 -0.58 -13.42
N GLU A 52 -8.42 -1.16 -14.17
CA GLU A 52 -8.71 -0.71 -15.52
C GLU A 52 -9.13 0.76 -15.53
N GLY A 53 -8.49 1.55 -16.38
CA GLY A 53 -8.77 2.98 -16.50
C GLY A 53 -8.08 3.87 -15.49
N PHE A 54 -7.22 3.31 -14.64
CA PHE A 54 -6.46 4.07 -13.64
C PHE A 54 -4.97 3.92 -13.87
N SER A 55 -4.20 4.83 -13.29
CA SER A 55 -2.74 4.73 -13.27
C SER A 55 -2.23 5.23 -11.92
N PHE A 56 -1.04 4.76 -11.52
CA PHE A 56 -0.46 5.20 -10.25
C PHE A 56 0.09 6.62 -10.38
N ARG A 57 -0.11 7.41 -9.33
CA ARG A 57 0.44 8.76 -9.26
C ARG A 57 1.96 8.70 -9.10
N PRO A 58 2.73 9.46 -9.88
CA PRO A 58 4.20 9.46 -9.75
C PRO A 58 4.67 9.81 -8.34
N GLU A 59 4.00 10.72 -7.66
CA GLU A 59 4.36 11.10 -6.30
C GLU A 59 4.16 9.97 -5.29
N THR A 60 3.16 9.11 -5.50
CA THR A 60 2.96 7.96 -4.62
C THR A 60 4.03 6.92 -4.86
N ILE A 61 4.41 6.70 -6.11
CA ILE A 61 5.50 5.78 -6.45
C ILE A 61 6.81 6.27 -5.82
N ALA A 62 7.09 7.57 -5.92
CA ALA A 62 8.30 8.16 -5.33
C ALA A 62 8.33 7.99 -3.81
N ARG A 63 7.18 8.21 -3.16
CA ARG A 63 7.06 8.01 -1.70
C ARG A 63 7.28 6.55 -1.31
N PHE A 64 6.76 5.62 -2.09
CA PHE A 64 6.98 4.21 -1.81
C PHE A 64 8.46 3.84 -1.93
N ASN A 65 9.13 4.36 -2.95
CA ASN A 65 10.57 4.10 -3.11
C ASN A 65 11.37 4.61 -1.91
N GLU A 66 11.00 5.76 -1.38
CA GLU A 66 11.63 6.30 -0.18
C GLU A 66 11.33 5.40 1.03
N TYR A 67 10.07 4.99 1.21
CA TYR A 67 9.68 4.08 2.28
C TYR A 67 10.47 2.77 2.22
N ALA A 68 10.52 2.16 1.05
CA ALA A 68 11.20 0.88 0.86
C ALA A 68 12.71 1.01 1.13
N GLY A 69 13.31 2.14 0.74
CA GLY A 69 14.71 2.41 1.01
C GLY A 69 15.03 2.49 2.50
N ILE A 70 14.20 3.20 3.26
CA ILE A 70 14.35 3.30 4.71
C ILE A 70 14.13 1.93 5.37
N TYR A 71 13.10 1.21 4.95
CA TYR A 71 12.83 -0.11 5.50
C TYR A 71 14.00 -1.06 5.28
N THR A 72 14.55 -1.08 4.07
CA THR A 72 15.70 -1.93 3.74
C THR A 72 16.92 -1.59 4.59
N LYS A 73 17.14 -0.30 4.83
CA LYS A 73 18.29 0.16 5.61
C LYS A 73 18.23 -0.31 7.07
N PHE A 74 17.04 -0.33 7.65
CA PHE A 74 16.86 -0.62 9.08
C PHE A 74 16.14 -1.93 9.38
N ARG A 75 15.92 -2.78 8.38
CA ARG A 75 15.09 -3.97 8.55
C ARG A 75 15.62 -4.98 9.56
N SER A 76 16.91 -4.95 9.86
CA SER A 76 17.50 -5.86 10.86
C SER A 76 17.11 -5.49 12.29
N ASP A 77 16.57 -4.30 12.51
CA ASP A 77 16.08 -3.85 13.82
C ASP A 77 14.69 -3.23 13.62
N ARG A 78 13.65 -4.03 13.93
CA ARG A 78 12.27 -3.62 13.72
C ARG A 78 11.89 -2.35 14.48
N ALA A 79 12.41 -2.18 15.70
CA ALA A 79 12.11 -0.99 16.51
C ALA A 79 12.67 0.26 15.87
N VAL A 80 13.89 0.20 15.35
CA VAL A 80 14.51 1.32 14.66
C VAL A 80 13.80 1.61 13.35
N ALA A 81 13.46 0.57 12.57
CA ALA A 81 12.71 0.74 11.33
C ALA A 81 11.37 1.44 11.59
N ARG A 82 10.64 0.99 12.62
CA ARG A 82 9.37 1.60 12.99
C ARG A 82 9.53 3.07 13.36
N PHE A 83 10.57 3.40 14.12
CA PHE A 83 10.82 4.77 14.54
C PHE A 83 11.16 5.66 13.34
N GLU A 84 12.08 5.21 12.49
CA GLU A 84 12.52 6.00 11.33
C GLU A 84 11.39 6.18 10.30
N LEU A 85 10.64 5.12 10.02
CA LEU A 85 9.51 5.21 9.09
C LEU A 85 8.38 6.04 9.66
N GLY A 86 8.17 5.99 10.98
CA GLY A 86 7.11 6.77 11.63
C GLY A 86 7.30 8.28 11.53
N LYS A 87 8.54 8.74 11.32
CA LYS A 87 8.81 10.18 11.18
C LYS A 87 8.10 10.78 9.96
N LYS A 88 7.99 10.04 8.86
CA LYS A 88 7.44 10.53 7.59
C LYS A 88 6.21 9.78 7.12
N PHE A 89 6.06 8.52 7.48
CA PHE A 89 5.07 7.62 6.86
C PHE A 89 4.03 7.07 7.82
N ARG A 90 3.92 7.66 9.02
CA ARG A 90 2.96 7.17 10.03
C ARG A 90 1.53 7.09 9.50
N ASN A 91 1.15 7.98 8.60
CA ASN A 91 -0.20 8.03 8.04
C ASN A 91 -0.35 7.23 6.75
N SER A 92 0.70 6.54 6.29
CA SER A 92 0.62 5.73 5.08
C SER A 92 0.02 4.36 5.40
N TYR A 93 -0.59 3.73 4.38
CA TYR A 93 -1.07 2.37 4.51
C TYR A 93 0.12 1.41 4.74
N TRP A 94 1.27 1.68 4.17
CA TRP A 94 2.47 0.84 4.34
C TRP A 94 2.87 0.71 5.80
N TYR A 95 2.85 1.83 6.52
CA TYR A 95 3.17 1.84 7.95
C TYR A 95 2.11 1.06 8.74
N TYR A 96 0.84 1.27 8.43
CA TYR A 96 -0.26 0.52 9.04
C TYR A 96 -0.07 -0.98 8.82
N LEU A 97 0.22 -1.37 7.57
CA LEU A 97 0.34 -2.77 7.18
C LEU A 97 1.44 -3.48 7.95
N GLN A 98 2.58 -2.82 8.15
CA GLN A 98 3.75 -3.44 8.75
C GLN A 98 3.80 -3.33 10.28
N PHE A 99 3.22 -2.31 10.86
CA PHE A 99 3.42 -2.01 12.28
C PHE A 99 2.16 -1.93 13.12
N ALA A 100 0.99 -1.73 12.53
CA ALA A 100 -0.24 -1.70 13.31
C ALA A 100 -0.64 -3.10 13.76
N ILE A 101 -1.17 -3.18 14.97
CA ILE A 101 -1.71 -4.43 15.53
C ILE A 101 -3.22 -4.44 15.26
N ILE A 102 -3.69 -5.54 14.70
CA ILE A 102 -5.13 -5.75 14.47
C ILE A 102 -5.70 -6.61 15.58
#